data_6f0ea5565da424efdce67e60b7ce5ade
#
_entry.id   6f0ea5565da424efdce67e60b7ce5ade
#
_cell.length_a   1.000
_cell.length_b   1.000
_cell.length_c   1.000
_cell.angle_alpha   90.00
_cell.angle_beta   90.00
_cell.angle_gamma   90.00
#
_symmetry.space_group_name_H-M   'P 1'
#
loop_
_entity.id
_entity.type
_entity.pdbx_description
1 polymer ?
#
loop_
_entity_poly.entity_id
_entity_poly.type
_entity_poly.pdbx_seq_one_letter_code
_entity_poly.pdbx_strand_id
1 'polypeptide(L)'
;GELYRNHEVAVHTLTHPHLTELEEPEIIRQVEEDRINLERLTGKAVVGMAYPGGGINNDERVASVIRNHTAMKYARTITSCCRFDVQQDLHRFQPSVYHIEFDRMTELGEEFLKLQPDTPQIYYIWGHSYEFDYHDTWGKFEEFCRMMSGRDDIFYGTNHEVLNSLYHA
;
A
#
# COMPACT_ATOMS: atom_id res chain seq x y z
N GLY A 1 -7.10 18.08 -5.13
CA GLY A 1 -6.65 17.56 -6.41
C GLY A 1 -5.20 17.88 -6.74
N GLU A 2 -4.76 19.14 -6.62
CA GLU A 2 -3.43 19.53 -7.07
C GLU A 2 -2.29 18.93 -6.25
N LEU A 3 -2.44 18.86 -4.93
CA LEU A 3 -1.45 18.28 -4.01
C LEU A 3 -1.14 16.81 -4.35
N TYR A 4 -2.15 16.04 -4.74
CA TYR A 4 -2.01 14.60 -5.05
C TYR A 4 -1.87 14.29 -6.54
N ARG A 5 -1.57 15.29 -7.39
CA ARG A 5 -1.48 15.10 -8.84
C ARG A 5 -0.48 14.03 -9.27
N ASN A 6 0.65 13.97 -8.58
CA ASN A 6 1.75 13.03 -8.85
C ASN A 6 1.75 11.82 -7.91
N HIS A 7 0.66 11.60 -7.18
CA HIS A 7 0.51 10.47 -6.28
C HIS A 7 -0.62 9.55 -6.77
N GLU A 8 -0.54 8.31 -6.39
CA GLU A 8 -1.68 7.41 -6.49
C GLU A 8 -2.65 7.71 -5.35
N VAL A 9 -3.94 7.76 -5.70
CA VAL A 9 -5.03 7.82 -4.73
C VAL A 9 -5.71 6.47 -4.72
N ALA A 10 -5.86 5.88 -3.54
CA ALA A 10 -6.40 4.54 -3.36
C ALA A 10 -7.57 4.54 -2.37
N VAL A 11 -8.43 3.54 -2.48
CA VAL A 11 -9.58 3.33 -1.61
C VAL A 11 -9.14 3.00 -0.18
N HIS A 12 -9.87 3.55 0.79
CA HIS A 12 -9.73 3.20 2.20
C HIS A 12 -11.08 2.98 2.90
N THR A 13 -12.09 2.66 2.10
CA THR A 13 -13.51 2.55 2.43
C THR A 13 -14.21 3.87 2.73
N LEU A 14 -15.53 3.89 2.56
CA LEU A 14 -16.34 5.11 2.68
C LEU A 14 -16.40 5.65 4.13
N THR A 15 -16.50 4.76 5.13
CA THR A 15 -16.70 5.13 6.54
C THR A 15 -15.76 4.42 7.52
N HIS A 16 -14.69 3.79 7.00
CA HIS A 16 -13.64 3.14 7.78
C HIS A 16 -14.10 2.01 8.74
N PRO A 17 -15.01 1.10 8.30
CA PRO A 17 -15.45 -0.01 9.13
C PRO A 17 -14.45 -1.18 9.12
N HIS A 18 -14.57 -2.09 10.10
CA HIS A 18 -13.93 -3.40 10.00
C HIS A 18 -14.68 -4.27 8.97
N LEU A 19 -14.07 -4.49 7.80
CA LEU A 19 -14.72 -5.22 6.70
C LEU A 19 -15.03 -6.68 7.03
N THR A 20 -14.28 -7.28 7.96
CA THR A 20 -14.52 -8.65 8.44
C THR A 20 -15.83 -8.81 9.20
N GLU A 21 -16.42 -7.72 9.69
CA GLU A 21 -17.68 -7.69 10.43
C GLU A 21 -18.89 -7.42 9.52
N LEU A 22 -18.67 -7.15 8.23
CA LEU A 22 -19.71 -6.76 7.28
C LEU A 22 -20.14 -7.92 6.38
N GLU A 23 -21.40 -7.86 5.96
CA GLU A 23 -21.93 -8.71 4.90
C GLU A 23 -21.42 -8.25 3.52
N GLU A 24 -21.40 -9.17 2.55
CA GLU A 24 -20.85 -8.95 1.20
C GLU A 24 -21.37 -7.68 0.50
N PRO A 25 -22.71 -7.41 0.45
CA PRO A 25 -23.20 -6.20 -0.21
C PRO A 25 -22.68 -4.91 0.41
N GLU A 26 -22.47 -4.89 1.72
CA GLU A 26 -21.93 -3.72 2.41
C GLU A 26 -20.43 -3.57 2.18
N ILE A 27 -19.66 -4.66 2.11
CA ILE A 27 -18.25 -4.60 1.71
C ILE A 27 -18.11 -3.97 0.33
N ILE A 28 -18.90 -4.44 -0.65
CA ILE A 28 -18.90 -3.90 -2.01
C ILE A 28 -19.24 -2.40 -1.99
N ARG A 29 -20.30 -2.01 -1.27
CA ARG A 29 -20.72 -0.62 -1.15
C ARG A 29 -19.62 0.27 -0.59
N GLN A 30 -18.98 -0.15 0.51
CA GLN A 30 -17.91 0.60 1.19
C GLN A 30 -16.71 0.84 0.26
N VAL A 31 -16.37 -0.11 -0.57
CA VAL A 31 -15.25 -0.02 -1.50
C VAL A 31 -15.62 0.78 -2.75
N GLU A 32 -16.75 0.46 -3.40
CA GLU A 32 -17.13 1.05 -4.70
C GLU A 32 -17.63 2.51 -4.58
N GLU A 33 -18.37 2.86 -3.51
CA GLU A 33 -18.77 4.26 -3.32
C GLU A 33 -17.56 5.15 -3.00
N ASP A 34 -16.59 4.67 -2.21
CA ASP A 34 -15.35 5.39 -1.96
C ASP A 34 -14.56 5.56 -3.28
N ARG A 35 -14.39 4.50 -4.05
CA ARG A 35 -13.75 4.54 -5.37
C ARG A 35 -14.37 5.60 -6.28
N ILE A 36 -15.68 5.57 -6.43
CA ILE A 36 -16.42 6.52 -7.29
C ILE A 36 -16.23 7.97 -6.81
N ASN A 37 -16.24 8.20 -5.50
CA ASN A 37 -16.02 9.52 -4.94
C ASN A 37 -14.59 10.02 -5.19
N LEU A 38 -13.60 9.17 -5.01
CA LEU A 38 -12.20 9.49 -5.28
C LEU A 38 -11.93 9.75 -6.77
N GLU A 39 -12.53 8.98 -7.66
CA GLU A 39 -12.45 9.21 -9.12
C GLU A 39 -13.06 10.54 -9.53
N ARG A 40 -14.20 10.93 -8.94
CA ARG A 40 -14.81 12.24 -9.18
C ARG A 40 -13.93 13.40 -8.71
N LEU A 41 -13.24 13.23 -7.57
CA LEU A 41 -12.36 14.23 -7.00
C LEU A 41 -11.04 14.39 -7.74
N THR A 42 -10.50 13.29 -8.27
CA THR A 42 -9.16 13.25 -8.87
C THR A 42 -9.16 13.33 -10.39
N GLY A 43 -10.26 12.92 -11.03
CA GLY A 43 -10.36 12.73 -12.47
C GLY A 43 -9.53 11.55 -13.00
N LYS A 44 -9.08 10.64 -12.12
CA LYS A 44 -8.24 9.49 -12.44
C LYS A 44 -8.92 8.20 -12.01
N ALA A 45 -8.64 7.10 -12.70
CA ALA A 45 -9.06 5.77 -12.27
C ALA A 45 -8.42 5.41 -10.92
N VAL A 46 -9.19 4.83 -10.02
CA VAL A 46 -8.76 4.37 -8.71
C VAL A 46 -8.87 2.84 -8.66
N VAL A 47 -7.75 2.17 -8.57
CA VAL A 47 -7.65 0.71 -8.70
C VAL A 47 -7.00 0.02 -7.51
N GLY A 48 -6.43 0.78 -6.60
CA GLY A 48 -5.76 0.30 -5.41
C GLY A 48 -6.57 0.51 -4.14
N MET A 49 -6.29 -0.28 -3.13
CA MET A 49 -6.93 -0.21 -1.83
C MET A 49 -5.95 -0.45 -0.68
N ALA A 50 -6.21 0.15 0.47
CA ALA A 50 -5.64 -0.23 1.75
C ALA A 50 -6.77 -0.64 2.70
N TYR A 51 -6.63 -1.78 3.39
CA TYR A 51 -7.60 -2.21 4.39
C TYR A 51 -7.66 -1.23 5.56
N PRO A 52 -8.88 -0.79 5.98
CA PRO A 52 -9.05 0.11 7.12
C PRO A 52 -8.95 -0.64 8.46
N GLY A 53 -8.62 0.10 9.51
CA GLY A 53 -8.59 -0.41 10.88
C GLY A 53 -7.36 -1.24 11.23
N GLY A 54 -7.16 -1.46 12.52
CA GLY A 54 -6.13 -2.32 13.08
C GLY A 54 -6.64 -3.74 13.35
N GLY A 55 -5.75 -4.61 13.86
CA GLY A 55 -6.11 -5.99 14.18
C GLY A 55 -6.44 -6.85 12.96
N ILE A 56 -7.45 -7.71 13.08
CA ILE A 56 -7.92 -8.57 11.98
C ILE A 56 -8.88 -7.77 11.10
N ASN A 57 -8.36 -7.02 10.16
CA ASN A 57 -9.13 -6.13 9.27
C ASN A 57 -9.38 -6.73 7.88
N ASN A 58 -8.88 -7.90 7.59
CA ASN A 58 -9.07 -8.65 6.36
C ASN A 58 -9.00 -10.15 6.59
N ASP A 59 -9.68 -10.91 5.75
CA ASP A 59 -9.64 -12.37 5.65
C ASP A 59 -9.84 -12.79 4.19
N GLU A 60 -9.81 -14.11 3.91
CA GLU A 60 -9.99 -14.62 2.55
C GLU A 60 -11.39 -14.32 2.00
N ARG A 61 -12.43 -14.32 2.83
CA ARG A 61 -13.80 -13.96 2.41
C ARG A 61 -13.83 -12.51 1.90
N VAL A 62 -13.33 -11.56 2.70
CA VAL A 62 -13.28 -10.14 2.32
C VAL A 62 -12.43 -9.93 1.07
N ALA A 63 -11.24 -10.55 1.00
CA ALA A 63 -10.37 -10.46 -0.16
C ALA A 63 -11.03 -11.02 -1.43
N SER A 64 -11.76 -12.13 -1.32
CA SER A 64 -12.52 -12.73 -2.43
C SER A 64 -13.65 -11.82 -2.91
N VAL A 65 -14.39 -11.20 -1.99
CA VAL A 65 -15.45 -10.22 -2.34
C VAL A 65 -14.83 -9.04 -3.10
N ILE A 66 -13.77 -8.45 -2.59
CA ILE A 66 -13.11 -7.32 -3.24
C ILE A 66 -12.59 -7.71 -4.64
N ARG A 67 -11.92 -8.85 -4.75
CA ARG A 67 -11.37 -9.37 -6.01
C ARG A 67 -12.43 -9.59 -7.09
N ASN A 68 -13.57 -10.16 -6.70
CA ASN A 68 -14.57 -10.63 -7.65
C ASN A 68 -15.69 -9.61 -7.94
N HIS A 69 -15.92 -8.65 -7.04
CA HIS A 69 -17.09 -7.78 -7.09
C HIS A 69 -16.75 -6.27 -7.05
N THR A 70 -15.47 -5.91 -7.08
CA THR A 70 -15.04 -4.50 -7.16
C THR A 70 -14.01 -4.27 -8.27
N ALA A 71 -13.74 -3.01 -8.56
CA ALA A 71 -12.71 -2.64 -9.55
C ALA A 71 -11.27 -2.67 -9.01
N MET A 72 -11.07 -3.06 -7.76
CA MET A 72 -9.75 -3.09 -7.13
C MET A 72 -8.85 -4.17 -7.75
N LYS A 73 -7.63 -3.78 -8.07
CA LYS A 73 -6.58 -4.66 -8.61
C LYS A 73 -5.66 -5.21 -7.52
N TYR A 74 -5.55 -4.47 -6.42
CA TYR A 74 -4.78 -4.88 -5.24
C TYR A 74 -5.35 -4.26 -3.96
N ALA A 75 -5.06 -4.88 -2.83
CA ALA A 75 -5.40 -4.38 -1.50
C ALA A 75 -4.25 -4.64 -0.52
N ARG A 76 -3.70 -3.56 0.07
CA ARG A 76 -2.62 -3.62 1.05
C ARG A 76 -3.17 -3.92 2.44
N THR A 77 -2.53 -4.89 3.12
CA THR A 77 -2.76 -5.16 4.54
C THR A 77 -1.89 -4.26 5.43
N ILE A 78 -1.94 -4.47 6.76
CA ILE A 78 -1.18 -3.68 7.74
C ILE A 78 -0.02 -4.47 8.38
N THR A 79 0.13 -5.75 8.07
CA THR A 79 1.12 -6.61 8.70
C THR A 79 2.48 -6.47 8.02
N SER A 80 3.49 -6.02 8.75
CA SER A 80 4.89 -6.00 8.27
C SER A 80 5.39 -7.42 8.03
N CYS A 81 5.73 -7.75 6.78
CA CYS A 81 6.24 -9.08 6.44
C CYS A 81 7.78 -9.18 6.55
N CYS A 82 8.48 -8.07 6.64
CA CYS A 82 9.95 -7.97 6.68
C CYS A 82 10.64 -8.73 5.52
N ARG A 83 10.00 -8.78 4.35
CA ARG A 83 10.48 -9.48 3.16
C ARG A 83 10.37 -8.59 1.92
N PHE A 84 11.02 -9.01 0.84
CA PHE A 84 11.07 -8.28 -0.43
C PHE A 84 10.52 -9.08 -1.62
N ASP A 85 10.12 -10.33 -1.41
CA ASP A 85 9.59 -11.19 -2.46
C ASP A 85 8.27 -10.67 -3.04
N VAL A 86 8.09 -10.90 -4.34
CA VAL A 86 6.83 -10.60 -5.03
C VAL A 86 5.76 -11.58 -4.57
N GLN A 87 4.74 -11.08 -3.89
CA GLN A 87 3.66 -11.89 -3.32
C GLN A 87 2.60 -12.20 -4.36
N GLN A 88 2.01 -13.41 -4.31
CA GLN A 88 1.00 -13.88 -5.28
C GLN A 88 -0.40 -13.32 -4.99
N ASP A 89 -0.75 -13.10 -3.72
CA ASP A 89 -2.06 -12.57 -3.34
C ASP A 89 -2.05 -11.04 -3.31
N LEU A 90 -2.37 -10.43 -4.43
CA LEU A 90 -2.45 -8.96 -4.54
C LEU A 90 -3.57 -8.36 -3.71
N HIS A 91 -4.63 -9.10 -3.39
CA HIS A 91 -5.73 -8.59 -2.58
C HIS A 91 -5.51 -8.74 -1.06
N ARG A 92 -4.36 -9.31 -0.66
CA ARG A 92 -3.87 -9.34 0.72
C ARG A 92 -2.36 -9.06 0.76
N PHE A 93 -1.93 -8.08 -0.04
CA PHE A 93 -0.53 -7.72 -0.18
C PHE A 93 0.02 -7.15 1.13
N GLN A 94 1.05 -7.79 1.69
CA GLN A 94 1.68 -7.36 2.92
C GLN A 94 2.79 -6.33 2.62
N PRO A 95 2.80 -5.18 3.30
CA PRO A 95 3.93 -4.26 3.21
C PRO A 95 5.18 -4.87 3.84
N SER A 96 6.36 -4.42 3.43
CA SER A 96 7.61 -4.86 4.04
C SER A 96 7.72 -4.39 5.48
N VAL A 97 7.31 -3.14 5.75
CA VAL A 97 7.44 -2.54 7.09
C VAL A 97 6.47 -1.38 7.31
N TYR A 98 6.09 -1.18 8.57
CA TYR A 98 5.41 0.02 9.05
C TYR A 98 6.46 1.10 9.42
N HIS A 99 6.28 2.34 8.95
CA HIS A 99 7.30 3.39 9.13
C HIS A 99 7.59 3.75 10.59
N ILE A 100 6.67 3.48 11.54
CA ILE A 100 6.95 3.72 12.97
C ILE A 100 7.97 2.72 13.55
N GLU A 101 8.15 1.57 12.91
CA GLU A 101 9.23 0.63 13.18
C GLU A 101 10.54 1.16 12.54
N PHE A 102 10.93 2.39 12.88
CA PHE A 102 11.90 3.19 12.14
C PHE A 102 13.26 2.51 12.00
N ASP A 103 13.77 1.92 13.08
CA ASP A 103 15.07 1.23 13.06
C ASP A 103 15.00 0.02 12.11
N ARG A 104 13.91 -0.75 12.18
CA ARG A 104 13.69 -1.90 11.29
C ARG A 104 13.49 -1.46 9.84
N MET A 105 12.79 -0.36 9.61
CA MET A 105 12.64 0.23 8.27
C MET A 105 14.00 0.58 7.67
N THR A 106 14.87 1.20 8.46
CA THR A 106 16.22 1.57 8.01
C THR A 106 17.09 0.35 7.73
N GLU A 107 17.11 -0.63 8.63
CA GLU A 107 17.83 -1.89 8.43
C GLU A 107 17.39 -2.61 7.15
N LEU A 108 16.07 -2.77 6.95
CA LEU A 108 15.51 -3.37 5.73
C LEU A 108 15.87 -2.56 4.48
N GLY A 109 15.88 -1.22 4.57
CA GLY A 109 16.35 -0.37 3.48
C GLY A 109 17.81 -0.64 3.10
N GLU A 110 18.69 -0.73 4.10
CA GLU A 110 20.09 -1.08 3.88
C GLU A 110 20.29 -2.50 3.33
N GLU A 111 19.47 -3.46 3.80
CA GLU A 111 19.45 -4.82 3.26
C GLU A 111 19.03 -4.81 1.79
N PHE A 112 17.93 -4.10 1.46
CA PHE A 112 17.41 -3.98 0.10
C PHE A 112 18.43 -3.40 -0.87
N LEU A 113 19.16 -2.36 -0.45
CA LEU A 113 20.22 -1.72 -1.26
C LEU A 113 21.42 -2.61 -1.55
N LYS A 114 21.62 -3.69 -0.79
CA LYS A 114 22.72 -4.65 -0.95
C LYS A 114 22.32 -5.89 -1.77
N LEU A 115 21.02 -6.02 -2.10
CA LEU A 115 20.54 -7.17 -2.84
C LEU A 115 21.18 -7.25 -4.25
N GLN A 116 21.42 -8.47 -4.69
CA GLN A 116 21.79 -8.79 -6.06
C GLN A 116 20.83 -9.89 -6.55
N PRO A 117 19.54 -9.58 -6.72
CA PRO A 117 18.54 -10.59 -6.92
C PRO A 117 18.45 -11.02 -8.38
N ASP A 118 18.19 -12.33 -8.60
CA ASP A 118 17.87 -12.89 -9.93
C ASP A 118 16.40 -12.65 -10.33
N THR A 119 15.57 -12.24 -9.39
CA THR A 119 14.14 -11.98 -9.58
C THR A 119 13.76 -10.62 -8.97
N PRO A 120 12.73 -9.95 -9.49
CA PRO A 120 12.28 -8.69 -8.94
C PRO A 120 11.98 -8.76 -7.43
N GLN A 121 12.33 -7.70 -6.73
CA GLN A 121 12.09 -7.55 -5.30
C GLN A 121 11.33 -6.25 -5.05
N ILE A 122 10.50 -6.22 -4.01
CA ILE A 122 9.71 -5.05 -3.64
C ILE A 122 10.05 -4.63 -2.22
N TYR A 123 10.38 -3.35 -2.04
CA TYR A 123 10.44 -2.75 -0.71
C TYR A 123 9.26 -1.79 -0.55
N TYR A 124 8.29 -2.17 0.28
CA TYR A 124 7.05 -1.46 0.47
C TYR A 124 6.90 -0.97 1.91
N ILE A 125 6.91 0.34 2.09
CA ILE A 125 6.70 1.00 3.38
C ILE A 125 5.27 1.55 3.44
N TRP A 126 4.60 1.39 4.58
CA TRP A 126 3.30 1.97 4.82
C TRP A 126 3.26 2.76 6.13
N GLY A 127 2.22 3.56 6.33
CA GLY A 127 1.99 4.29 7.57
C GLY A 127 1.04 5.46 7.38
N HIS A 128 1.02 6.36 8.35
CA HIS A 128 0.19 7.56 8.34
C HIS A 128 1.07 8.81 8.46
N SER A 129 0.81 9.82 7.65
CA SER A 129 1.63 11.03 7.62
C SER A 129 1.63 11.83 8.94
N TYR A 130 0.52 11.81 9.68
CA TYR A 130 0.43 12.50 10.97
C TYR A 130 1.35 11.90 12.06
N GLU A 131 1.77 10.64 11.90
CA GLU A 131 2.65 9.96 12.85
C GLU A 131 4.07 10.53 12.83
N PHE A 132 4.52 11.10 11.69
CA PHE A 132 5.80 11.80 11.62
C PHE A 132 5.83 13.03 12.51
N ASP A 133 4.71 13.77 12.61
CA ASP A 133 4.58 14.91 13.53
C ASP A 133 4.51 14.42 14.98
N TYR A 134 3.73 13.37 15.23
CA TYR A 134 3.54 12.83 16.58
C TYR A 134 4.83 12.26 17.19
N HIS A 135 5.67 11.62 16.37
CA HIS A 135 6.94 11.00 16.80
C HIS A 135 8.17 11.87 16.53
N ASP A 136 8.02 13.08 15.97
CA ASP A 136 9.11 13.97 15.56
C ASP A 136 10.15 13.25 14.68
N THR A 137 9.67 12.55 13.64
CA THR A 137 10.52 11.69 12.80
C THR A 137 10.68 12.17 11.35
N TRP A 138 10.20 13.35 10.99
CA TRP A 138 10.37 13.91 9.64
C TRP A 138 11.81 13.97 9.18
N GLY A 139 12.71 14.45 10.03
CA GLY A 139 14.15 14.54 9.71
C GLY A 139 14.78 13.17 9.43
N LYS A 140 14.47 12.19 10.26
CA LYS A 140 14.93 10.80 10.08
C LYS A 140 14.37 10.19 8.78
N PHE A 141 13.09 10.45 8.49
CA PHE A 141 12.47 9.94 7.26
C PHE A 141 13.07 10.60 6.01
N GLU A 142 13.42 11.88 6.08
CA GLU A 142 14.14 12.55 4.99
C GLU A 142 15.52 11.94 4.74
N GLU A 143 16.27 11.64 5.81
CA GLU A 143 17.57 10.94 5.72
C GLU A 143 17.41 9.55 5.10
N PHE A 144 16.39 8.79 5.51
CA PHE A 144 16.05 7.51 4.91
C PHE A 144 15.73 7.65 3.41
N CYS A 145 14.91 8.62 3.03
CA CYS A 145 14.59 8.86 1.62
C CYS A 145 15.85 9.22 0.80
N ARG A 146 16.78 10.00 1.36
CA ARG A 146 18.07 10.29 0.72
C ARG A 146 18.91 9.03 0.53
N MET A 147 18.97 8.15 1.53
CA MET A 147 19.67 6.87 1.45
C MET A 147 19.11 5.99 0.33
N MET A 148 17.78 5.95 0.21
CA MET A 148 17.10 5.08 -0.76
C MET A 148 17.05 5.64 -2.18
N SER A 149 17.19 6.96 -2.37
CA SER A 149 16.96 7.64 -3.65
C SER A 149 18.14 7.58 -4.62
N GLY A 150 17.85 7.87 -5.91
CA GLY A 150 18.86 8.17 -6.93
C GLY A 150 19.64 6.96 -7.45
N ARG A 151 19.07 5.76 -7.39
CA ARG A 151 19.70 4.53 -7.89
C ARG A 151 19.08 4.12 -9.22
N ASP A 152 19.93 3.77 -10.19
CA ASP A 152 19.52 3.35 -11.52
C ASP A 152 19.00 1.90 -11.57
N ASP A 153 19.31 1.10 -10.53
CA ASP A 153 18.89 -0.30 -10.38
C ASP A 153 17.57 -0.45 -9.57
N ILE A 154 16.96 0.66 -9.16
CA ILE A 154 15.68 0.66 -8.42
C ILE A 154 14.62 1.44 -9.21
N PHE A 155 13.48 0.80 -9.44
CA PHE A 155 12.29 1.47 -9.94
C PHE A 155 11.49 2.09 -8.78
N TYR A 156 11.35 3.41 -8.79
CA TYR A 156 10.54 4.16 -7.84
C TYR A 156 9.19 4.48 -8.47
N GLY A 157 8.13 3.99 -7.90
CA GLY A 157 6.80 4.17 -8.47
C GLY A 157 5.69 4.15 -7.43
N THR A 158 4.48 4.48 -7.87
CA THR A 158 3.26 4.24 -7.11
C THR A 158 3.03 2.73 -6.97
N ASN A 159 2.17 2.33 -6.03
CA ASN A 159 1.84 0.91 -5.87
C ASN A 159 1.31 0.30 -7.18
N HIS A 160 0.43 1.03 -7.87
CA HIS A 160 -0.12 0.57 -9.14
C HIS A 160 0.98 0.39 -10.21
N GLU A 161 1.89 1.36 -10.35
CA GLU A 161 2.98 1.26 -11.34
C GLU A 161 3.90 0.08 -11.04
N VAL A 162 4.33 -0.08 -9.77
CA VAL A 162 5.19 -1.18 -9.35
C VAL A 162 4.51 -2.53 -9.58
N LEU A 163 3.29 -2.71 -9.06
CA LEU A 163 2.59 -3.99 -9.17
C LEU A 163 2.24 -4.31 -10.62
N ASN A 164 1.81 -3.31 -11.42
CA ASN A 164 1.51 -3.51 -12.84
C ASN A 164 2.74 -3.94 -13.65
N SER A 165 3.92 -3.37 -13.35
CA SER A 165 5.18 -3.74 -14.03
C SER A 165 5.60 -5.19 -13.76
N LEU A 166 5.20 -5.76 -12.63
CA LEU A 166 5.58 -7.11 -12.20
C LEU A 166 4.64 -8.21 -12.68
N TYR A 167 3.35 -7.90 -12.85
CA TYR A 167 2.33 -8.92 -13.15
C TYR A 167 1.79 -8.85 -14.59
N HIS A 168 2.22 -7.85 -15.36
CA HIS A 168 1.84 -7.68 -16.77
C HIS A 168 3.04 -7.49 -17.71
N ALA A 169 4.25 -7.81 -17.20
CA ALA A 169 5.48 -7.81 -17.99
C ALA A 169 5.66 -9.10 -18.79
#